data_943aa51d1a06fcd4d77ffafa1d29bf13
#
_entry.id   943aa51d1a06fcd4d77ffafa1d29bf13
#
_cell.length_a   1.000
_cell.length_b   1.000
_cell.length_c   1.000
_cell.angle_alpha   90.00
_cell.angle_beta   90.00
_cell.angle_gamma   90.00
#
_symmetry.space_group_name_H-M   'P 1'
#
loop_
_entity.id
_entity.type
_entity.pdbx_description
1 polymer ?
#
loop_
_entity_poly.entity_id
_entity_poly.type
_entity_poly.pdbx_seq_one_letter_code
_entity_poly.pdbx_strand_id
1 'polypeptide(L)'
;MYEVSKSDWKLFREKIGGWQERYMERLVEKYIKFLSSDKAASEKFWELEKKIRKDKKNPGVLIELRKSDVPWDLAALINTKVIKFEDIGEFSEDLQDAVNLIVYGRDN
;
A
#
# COMPACT_ATOMS: atom_id res chain seq x y z
N MET A 1 -22.15 -10.83 5.01
CA MET A 1 -21.06 -10.24 4.27
C MET A 1 -20.85 -8.80 4.69
N TYR A 2 -19.63 -8.39 4.92
CA TYR A 2 -19.35 -7.03 5.37
C TYR A 2 -19.57 -6.02 4.25
N GLU A 3 -20.22 -4.93 4.57
CA GLU A 3 -20.45 -3.88 3.59
C GLU A 3 -19.82 -2.58 4.09
N VAL A 4 -18.98 -1.97 3.26
CA VAL A 4 -18.27 -0.75 3.61
C VAL A 4 -19.26 0.43 3.65
N SER A 5 -19.18 1.23 4.70
CA SER A 5 -20.06 2.39 4.83
C SER A 5 -19.63 3.49 3.87
N LYS A 6 -20.56 4.41 3.59
CA LYS A 6 -20.26 5.54 2.73
C LYS A 6 -19.16 6.42 3.32
N SER A 7 -19.18 6.60 4.65
CA SER A 7 -18.17 7.44 5.28
C SER A 7 -16.79 6.80 5.23
N ASP A 8 -16.70 5.48 5.42
CA ASP A 8 -15.42 4.79 5.30
C ASP A 8 -14.89 4.84 3.87
N TRP A 9 -15.79 4.69 2.89
CA TRP A 9 -15.40 4.77 1.49
C TRP A 9 -14.85 6.15 1.15
N LYS A 10 -15.52 7.19 1.63
CA LYS A 10 -15.06 8.55 1.40
C LYS A 10 -13.69 8.78 2.03
N LEU A 11 -13.53 8.32 3.28
CA LEU A 11 -12.27 8.49 3.99
C LEU A 11 -11.14 7.76 3.28
N PHE A 12 -11.40 6.54 2.80
CA PHE A 12 -10.39 5.78 2.08
C PHE A 12 -9.91 6.54 0.84
N ARG A 13 -10.86 7.08 0.06
CA ARG A 13 -10.50 7.82 -1.13
C ARG A 13 -9.70 9.09 -0.82
N GLU A 14 -9.97 9.69 0.34
CA GLU A 14 -9.24 10.87 0.76
C GLU A 14 -7.82 10.54 1.20
N LYS A 15 -7.60 9.37 1.79
CA LYS A 15 -6.30 9.02 2.36
C LYS A 15 -5.36 8.32 1.40
N ILE A 16 -5.89 7.58 0.44
CA ILE A 16 -5.06 6.69 -0.37
C ILE A 16 -3.96 7.42 -1.13
N GLY A 17 -4.27 8.60 -1.66
CA GLY A 17 -3.27 9.36 -2.43
C GLY A 17 -2.05 9.73 -1.60
N GLY A 18 -2.27 10.19 -0.37
CA GLY A 18 -1.16 10.56 0.50
C GLY A 18 -0.35 9.35 0.94
N TRP A 19 -1.02 8.23 1.22
CA TRP A 19 -0.33 7.00 1.58
C TRP A 19 0.58 6.53 0.44
N GLN A 20 0.07 6.58 -0.79
CA GLN A 20 0.84 6.17 -1.95
C GLN A 20 2.02 7.11 -2.19
N GLU A 21 1.79 8.40 -2.03
CA GLU A 21 2.86 9.37 -2.24
C GLU A 21 4.00 9.12 -1.25
N ARG A 22 3.69 8.91 0.02
CA ARG A 22 4.73 8.65 1.01
C ARG A 22 5.46 7.34 0.75
N TYR A 23 4.74 6.33 0.28
CA TYR A 23 5.39 5.07 -0.05
C TYR A 23 6.33 5.24 -1.24
N MET A 24 5.89 5.98 -2.26
CA MET A 24 6.72 6.19 -3.44
C MET A 24 7.94 7.05 -3.13
N GLU A 25 7.84 7.95 -2.15
CA GLU A 25 9.01 8.67 -1.68
C GLU A 25 10.07 7.71 -1.15
N ARG A 26 9.65 6.69 -0.40
CA ARG A 26 10.58 5.68 0.10
C ARG A 26 11.19 4.87 -1.03
N LEU A 27 10.40 4.56 -2.06
CA LEU A 27 10.92 3.84 -3.23
C LEU A 27 11.96 4.68 -3.96
N VAL A 28 11.65 5.96 -4.15
CA VAL A 28 12.58 6.85 -4.86
C VAL A 28 13.90 6.94 -4.11
N GLU A 29 13.88 7.01 -2.79
CA GLU A 29 15.11 7.01 -2.02
C GLU A 29 15.92 5.75 -2.24
N LYS A 30 15.26 4.60 -2.29
CA LYS A 30 15.95 3.33 -2.57
C LYS A 30 16.55 3.34 -3.97
N TYR A 31 15.83 3.87 -4.95
CA TYR A 31 16.33 3.95 -6.32
C TYR A 31 17.55 4.86 -6.40
N ILE A 32 17.53 5.99 -5.69
CA ILE A 32 18.66 6.90 -5.69
C ILE A 32 19.91 6.21 -5.15
N LYS A 33 19.77 5.48 -4.05
CA LYS A 33 20.90 4.71 -3.50
C LYS A 33 21.42 3.69 -4.49
N PHE A 34 20.51 2.98 -5.14
CA PHE A 34 20.90 1.98 -6.11
C PHE A 34 21.64 2.61 -7.29
N LEU A 35 21.10 3.73 -7.80
CA LEU A 35 21.71 4.39 -8.94
C LEU A 35 23.05 5.03 -8.60
N SER A 36 23.31 5.26 -7.32
CA SER A 36 24.58 5.84 -6.86
C SER A 36 25.63 4.77 -6.61
N SER A 37 25.31 3.50 -6.84
CA SER A 37 26.26 2.41 -6.60
C SER A 37 27.34 2.38 -7.70
N ASP A 38 28.32 1.48 -7.52
CA ASP A 38 29.42 1.37 -8.45
C ASP A 38 29.13 0.50 -9.66
N LYS A 39 27.90 0.01 -9.81
CA LYS A 39 27.57 -0.87 -10.92
C LYS A 39 27.66 -0.14 -12.25
N ALA A 40 27.83 -0.91 -13.33
CA ALA A 40 27.87 -0.33 -14.65
C ALA A 40 26.53 0.30 -15.02
N ALA A 41 26.58 1.30 -15.89
CA ALA A 41 25.38 2.03 -16.29
C ALA A 41 24.31 1.11 -16.86
N SER A 42 24.72 0.14 -17.69
CA SER A 42 23.76 -0.79 -18.30
C SER A 42 23.10 -1.67 -17.24
N GLU A 43 23.86 -2.10 -16.23
CA GLU A 43 23.30 -2.89 -15.15
C GLU A 43 22.26 -2.07 -14.37
N LYS A 44 22.62 -0.81 -14.07
CA LYS A 44 21.70 0.06 -13.34
C LYS A 44 20.40 0.25 -14.11
N PHE A 45 20.52 0.47 -15.42
CA PHE A 45 19.35 0.74 -16.25
C PHE A 45 18.38 -0.43 -16.24
N TRP A 46 18.90 -1.63 -16.52
CA TRP A 46 18.03 -2.79 -16.62
C TRP A 46 17.53 -3.28 -15.27
N GLU A 47 18.35 -3.16 -14.23
CA GLU A 47 17.90 -3.54 -12.89
C GLU A 47 16.85 -2.58 -12.37
N LEU A 48 17.00 -1.28 -12.68
CA LEU A 48 15.99 -0.31 -12.27
C LEU A 48 14.65 -0.61 -12.92
N GLU A 49 14.68 -0.99 -14.19
CA GLU A 49 13.46 -1.34 -14.90
C GLU A 49 12.76 -2.52 -14.22
N LYS A 50 13.54 -3.53 -13.83
CA LYS A 50 12.98 -4.67 -13.10
C LYS A 50 12.39 -4.27 -11.76
N LYS A 51 13.08 -3.40 -11.03
CA LYS A 51 12.61 -2.93 -9.73
C LYS A 51 11.28 -2.18 -9.87
N ILE A 52 11.19 -1.30 -10.85
CA ILE A 52 9.97 -0.54 -11.09
C ILE A 52 8.83 -1.47 -11.47
N ARG A 53 9.11 -2.45 -12.34
CA ARG A 53 8.08 -3.40 -12.75
C ARG A 53 7.54 -4.18 -11.56
N LYS A 54 8.42 -4.59 -10.64
CA LYS A 54 8.02 -5.31 -9.45
C LYS A 54 7.22 -4.39 -8.51
N ASP A 55 7.72 -3.16 -8.31
CA ASP A 55 7.11 -2.24 -7.37
C ASP A 55 5.74 -1.77 -7.84
N LYS A 56 5.48 -1.75 -9.15
CA LYS A 56 4.17 -1.38 -9.67
C LYS A 56 3.08 -2.36 -9.24
N LYS A 57 3.43 -3.55 -8.81
CA LYS A 57 2.46 -4.52 -8.33
C LYS A 57 2.01 -4.26 -6.91
N ASN A 58 2.69 -3.36 -6.21
CA ASN A 58 2.35 -3.03 -4.84
C ASN A 58 1.19 -2.04 -4.82
N PRO A 59 0.19 -2.24 -3.94
CA PRO A 59 -0.92 -1.29 -3.86
C PRO A 59 -0.50 0.12 -3.45
N GLY A 60 0.71 0.28 -2.89
CA GLY A 60 1.26 1.60 -2.62
C GLY A 60 1.65 2.36 -3.87
N VAL A 61 1.69 1.69 -5.02
CA VAL A 61 2.00 2.32 -6.30
C VAL A 61 0.78 2.34 -7.19
N LEU A 62 0.12 1.19 -7.38
CA LEU A 62 -1.07 1.09 -8.21
C LEU A 62 -2.15 0.35 -7.46
N ILE A 63 -3.35 0.89 -7.47
CA ILE A 63 -4.48 0.25 -6.84
C ILE A 63 -5.73 0.62 -7.62
N GLU A 64 -6.65 -0.32 -7.74
CA GLU A 64 -7.93 -0.06 -8.35
C GLU A 64 -8.92 0.24 -7.24
N LEU A 65 -9.57 1.40 -7.29
CA LEU A 65 -10.45 1.83 -6.21
C LEU A 65 -11.87 1.30 -6.39
N ARG A 66 -12.25 0.36 -5.55
CA ARG A 66 -13.61 -0.16 -5.52
C ARG A 66 -14.06 -0.20 -4.07
N LYS A 67 -15.28 0.26 -3.84
CA LYS A 67 -15.80 0.33 -2.48
C LYS A 67 -15.77 -1.03 -1.79
N SER A 68 -16.18 -2.08 -2.51
CA SER A 68 -16.25 -3.41 -1.92
C SER A 68 -14.90 -4.00 -1.58
N ASP A 69 -13.83 -3.48 -2.17
CA ASP A 69 -12.48 -3.99 -1.94
C ASP A 69 -11.77 -3.33 -0.76
N VAL A 70 -12.36 -2.30 -0.16
CA VAL A 70 -11.66 -1.50 0.86
C VAL A 70 -11.05 -2.35 1.99
N PRO A 71 -11.75 -3.32 2.60
CA PRO A 71 -11.12 -4.08 3.67
C PRO A 71 -9.89 -4.85 3.18
N TRP A 72 -9.98 -5.42 1.98
CA TRP A 72 -8.87 -6.17 1.39
C TRP A 72 -7.73 -5.25 0.98
N ASP A 73 -8.07 -4.08 0.44
CA ASP A 73 -7.06 -3.09 0.06
C ASP A 73 -6.30 -2.59 1.28
N LEU A 74 -7.01 -2.28 2.37
CA LEU A 74 -6.36 -1.82 3.59
C LEU A 74 -5.45 -2.90 4.15
N ALA A 75 -5.92 -4.16 4.14
CA ALA A 75 -5.10 -5.27 4.61
C ALA A 75 -3.84 -5.42 3.75
N ALA A 76 -3.98 -5.30 2.43
CA ALA A 76 -2.84 -5.41 1.53
C ALA A 76 -1.85 -4.27 1.77
N LEU A 77 -2.35 -3.06 2.00
CA LEU A 77 -1.47 -1.92 2.28
C LEU A 77 -0.69 -2.13 3.58
N ILE A 78 -1.33 -2.73 4.59
CA ILE A 78 -0.66 -3.04 5.84
C ILE A 78 0.37 -4.16 5.64
N ASN A 79 -0.03 -5.23 4.97
CA ASN A 79 0.85 -6.38 4.78
C ASN A 79 2.07 -6.06 3.93
N THR A 80 1.97 -5.10 3.04
CA THR A 80 3.10 -4.69 2.20
C THR A 80 3.84 -3.48 2.78
N LYS A 81 3.49 -3.09 4.01
CA LYS A 81 4.19 -2.03 4.76
C LYS A 81 4.08 -0.65 4.13
N VAL A 82 3.02 -0.43 3.38
CA VAL A 82 2.71 0.91 2.89
C VAL A 82 2.19 1.75 4.04
N ILE A 83 1.31 1.16 4.88
CA ILE A 83 0.79 1.79 6.09
C ILE A 83 0.88 0.80 7.24
N LYS A 84 0.65 1.30 8.45
CA LYS A 84 0.57 0.47 9.66
C LYS A 84 -0.88 0.34 10.07
N PHE A 85 -1.17 -0.65 10.92
CA PHE A 85 -2.54 -0.85 11.37
C PHE A 85 -3.08 0.39 12.07
N GLU A 86 -2.26 1.07 12.86
CA GLU A 86 -2.73 2.28 13.56
C GLU A 86 -3.11 3.40 12.59
N ASP A 87 -2.67 3.34 11.35
CA ASP A 87 -3.02 4.36 10.37
C ASP A 87 -4.49 4.31 9.94
N ILE A 88 -5.20 3.23 10.28
CA ILE A 88 -6.62 3.14 9.94
C ILE A 88 -7.52 3.44 11.14
N GLY A 89 -6.97 4.09 12.16
CA GLY A 89 -7.71 4.37 13.38
C GLY A 89 -8.89 5.29 13.23
N GLU A 90 -8.95 6.07 12.15
CA GLU A 90 -10.08 6.97 11.92
C GLU A 90 -11.27 6.28 11.24
N PHE A 91 -11.08 5.07 10.75
CA PHE A 91 -12.17 4.32 10.13
C PHE A 91 -13.09 3.74 11.21
N SER A 92 -14.25 3.28 10.79
CA SER A 92 -15.19 2.69 11.74
C SER A 92 -14.60 1.45 12.41
N GLU A 93 -15.08 1.12 13.59
CA GLU A 93 -14.66 -0.09 14.28
C GLU A 93 -14.93 -1.33 13.47
N ASP A 94 -16.09 -1.36 12.79
CA ASP A 94 -16.44 -2.51 11.98
C ASP A 94 -15.41 -2.74 10.88
N LEU A 95 -14.96 -1.66 10.24
CA LEU A 95 -13.94 -1.80 9.20
C LEU A 95 -12.61 -2.22 9.80
N GLN A 96 -12.23 -1.62 10.92
CA GLN A 96 -10.98 -2.00 11.58
C GLN A 96 -10.99 -3.47 11.97
N ASP A 97 -12.12 -3.97 12.47
CA ASP A 97 -12.25 -5.37 12.84
C ASP A 97 -12.11 -6.28 11.61
N ALA A 98 -12.75 -5.90 10.50
CA ALA A 98 -12.65 -6.67 9.27
C ALA A 98 -11.22 -6.74 8.77
N VAL A 99 -10.52 -5.61 8.80
CA VAL A 99 -9.11 -5.56 8.36
C VAL A 99 -8.23 -6.39 9.29
N ASN A 100 -8.46 -6.27 10.59
CA ASN A 100 -7.70 -7.05 11.57
C ASN A 100 -7.83 -8.55 11.31
N LEU A 101 -9.04 -8.98 11.00
CA LEU A 101 -9.29 -10.38 10.70
C LEU A 101 -8.52 -10.83 9.46
N ILE A 102 -8.48 -10.00 8.44
CA ILE A 102 -7.76 -10.33 7.20
C ILE A 102 -6.25 -10.36 7.46
N VAL A 103 -5.73 -9.38 8.16
CA VAL A 103 -4.28 -9.25 8.37
C VAL A 103 -3.75 -10.33 9.33
N TYR A 104 -4.43 -10.53 10.45
CA TYR A 104 -3.92 -11.41 11.49
C TYR A 104 -4.62 -12.76 11.58
N GLY A 105 -5.66 -12.97 10.82
CA GLY A 105 -6.40 -14.19 10.86
C GLY A 105 -7.33 -14.23 12.04
N ARG A 106 -8.02 -15.37 12.19
CA ARG A 106 -8.93 -15.48 13.23
C ARG A 106 -8.47 -16.17 14.39
N ASP A 107 -7.45 -16.75 14.40
CA ASP A 107 -7.02 -17.37 15.53
C ASP A 107 -6.16 -16.66 16.12
N ASN A 108 -6.27 -16.23 16.64
CA ASN A 108 -5.44 -15.61 17.26
C ASN A 108 -5.44 -15.82 18.40
#